data_5e1ab6ba36586a5d66b28434f9601d0c
#
_entry.id   5e1ab6ba36586a5d66b28434f9601d0c
#
_cell.length_a   1.000
_cell.length_b   1.000
_cell.length_c   1.000
_cell.angle_alpha   90.00
_cell.angle_beta   90.00
_cell.angle_gamma   90.00
#
_symmetry.space_group_name_H-M   'P 1'
#
loop_
_entity.id
_entity.type
_entity.pdbx_description
1 polymer ?
#
loop_
_entity_poly.entity_id
_entity_poly.type
_entity_poly.pdbx_seq_one_letter_code
_entity_poly.pdbx_strand_id
1 'polypeptide(L)'
;MDDRPGRAGDQRDEVDDLVAAWRAERPDLDVEPLQVLSRVSRLARHLDLARRAAFAAHGLETWEFDVLSALRRKGPPYQLTPGALLRATLVTSGTMTNRVDRLAAAGLVRREPDPQDRRGVLVTLTPAGQARVDAALDDLVKHEQALLNGLSAADRTTLADLLRVLLAPLDA
;
A
#
# COMPACT_ATOMS: atom_id res chain seq x y z
N MET A 1 36.25 -20.41 -3.92
CA MET A 1 36.21 -19.53 -2.73
C MET A 1 34.80 -18.99 -2.71
N ASP A 2 33.92 -19.71 -1.97
CA ASP A 2 32.45 -19.57 -2.02
C ASP A 2 32.05 -18.51 -0.96
N ASP A 3 32.01 -17.24 -1.39
CA ASP A 3 31.60 -16.13 -0.56
C ASP A 3 30.06 -16.01 -0.62
N ARG A 4 29.37 -16.90 0.09
CA ARG A 4 27.94 -16.76 0.36
C ARG A 4 27.78 -15.72 1.48
N PRO A 5 27.12 -14.55 1.23
CA PRO A 5 26.76 -13.67 2.32
C PRO A 5 25.91 -14.44 3.33
N GLY A 6 26.27 -14.33 4.62
CA GLY A 6 25.63 -15.04 5.71
C GLY A 6 24.11 -14.99 5.61
N ARG A 7 23.46 -16.16 5.71
CA ARG A 7 22.02 -16.28 5.77
C ARG A 7 21.48 -15.35 6.84
N ALA A 8 20.52 -14.49 6.48
CA ALA A 8 19.76 -13.64 7.41
C ALA A 8 19.07 -14.41 8.56
N GLY A 9 19.20 -15.74 8.60
CA GLY A 9 18.61 -16.63 9.58
C GLY A 9 19.33 -16.72 10.94
N ASP A 10 20.45 -16.01 11.13
CA ASP A 10 21.22 -16.13 12.37
C ASP A 10 21.12 -14.87 13.29
N GLN A 11 20.41 -13.83 12.84
CA GLN A 11 20.17 -12.64 13.66
C GLN A 11 18.82 -12.75 14.38
N ARG A 12 18.87 -12.88 15.71
CA ARG A 12 17.67 -12.75 16.56
C ARG A 12 17.14 -11.32 16.49
N ASP A 13 15.83 -11.20 16.41
CA ASP A 13 15.12 -9.93 16.47
C ASP A 13 14.17 -9.87 17.69
N GLU A 14 13.52 -8.73 17.91
CA GLU A 14 12.58 -8.54 19.02
C GLU A 14 11.39 -9.51 19.00
N VAL A 15 11.02 -10.09 17.83
CA VAL A 15 9.94 -11.06 17.74
C VAL A 15 10.40 -12.41 18.31
N ASP A 16 11.66 -12.78 18.14
CA ASP A 16 12.23 -14.00 18.75
C ASP A 16 12.16 -13.92 20.27
N ASP A 17 12.47 -12.76 20.85
CA ASP A 17 12.38 -12.54 22.29
C ASP A 17 10.93 -12.54 22.79
N LEU A 18 10.02 -11.92 22.02
CA LEU A 18 8.58 -11.94 22.32
C LEU A 18 8.02 -13.36 22.33
N VAL A 19 8.36 -14.17 21.32
CA VAL A 19 7.89 -15.55 21.22
C VAL A 19 8.50 -16.43 22.34
N ALA A 20 9.78 -16.22 22.66
CA ALA A 20 10.44 -16.93 23.76
C ALA A 20 9.77 -16.63 25.11
N ALA A 21 9.42 -15.36 25.37
CA ALA A 21 8.71 -14.95 26.58
C ALA A 21 7.31 -15.61 26.68
N TRP A 22 6.55 -15.60 25.57
CA TRP A 22 5.24 -16.26 25.57
C TRP A 22 5.31 -17.77 25.77
N ARG A 23 6.30 -18.44 25.19
CA ARG A 23 6.53 -19.89 25.42
C ARG A 23 6.82 -20.20 26.89
N ALA A 24 7.53 -19.31 27.58
CA ALA A 24 7.83 -19.46 29.00
C ALA A 24 6.60 -19.26 29.88
N GLU A 25 5.78 -18.22 29.60
CA GLU A 25 4.62 -17.84 30.42
C GLU A 25 3.36 -18.65 30.10
N ARG A 26 3.22 -19.11 28.84
CA ARG A 26 2.06 -19.85 28.37
C ARG A 26 2.49 -21.10 27.60
N PRO A 27 3.11 -22.07 28.27
CA PRO A 27 3.55 -23.33 27.64
C PRO A 27 2.39 -24.21 27.12
N ASP A 28 1.17 -23.88 27.52
CA ASP A 28 -0.08 -24.51 27.08
C ASP A 28 -0.54 -24.04 25.68
N LEU A 29 0.02 -22.94 25.16
CA LEU A 29 -0.36 -22.36 23.87
C LEU A 29 0.69 -22.62 22.79
N ASP A 30 0.20 -22.95 21.60
CA ASP A 30 1.07 -22.89 20.40
C ASP A 30 1.18 -21.42 19.93
N VAL A 31 2.33 -20.83 20.20
CA VAL A 31 2.66 -19.45 19.82
C VAL A 31 3.46 -19.33 18.53
N GLU A 32 3.60 -20.43 17.77
CA GLU A 32 4.29 -20.44 16.47
C GLU A 32 3.76 -19.36 15.50
N PRO A 33 2.45 -19.14 15.34
CA PRO A 33 1.91 -18.11 14.45
C PRO A 33 2.46 -16.69 14.70
N LEU A 34 2.87 -16.38 15.93
CA LEU A 34 3.47 -15.08 16.29
C LEU A 34 4.81 -14.86 15.59
N GLN A 35 5.55 -15.92 15.25
CA GLN A 35 6.79 -15.81 14.48
C GLN A 35 6.58 -15.10 13.15
N VAL A 36 5.48 -15.36 12.48
CA VAL A 36 5.17 -14.77 11.17
C VAL A 36 4.37 -13.48 11.36
N LEU A 37 3.24 -13.53 12.05
CA LEU A 37 2.26 -12.44 12.06
C LEU A 37 2.75 -11.21 12.84
N SER A 38 3.59 -11.38 13.86
CA SER A 38 4.20 -10.24 14.54
C SER A 38 5.20 -9.51 13.64
N ARG A 39 5.99 -10.24 12.83
CA ARG A 39 6.89 -9.61 11.83
C ARG A 39 6.11 -8.89 10.73
N VAL A 40 5.02 -9.50 10.22
CA VAL A 40 4.13 -8.85 9.24
C VAL A 40 3.55 -7.56 9.82
N SER A 41 3.06 -7.57 11.06
CA SER A 41 2.48 -6.39 11.72
C SER A 41 3.51 -5.27 11.92
N ARG A 42 4.74 -5.62 12.32
CA ARG A 42 5.85 -4.65 12.47
C ARG A 42 6.22 -4.06 11.11
N LEU A 43 6.38 -4.90 10.09
CA LEU A 43 6.69 -4.46 8.73
C LEU A 43 5.60 -3.54 8.19
N ALA A 44 4.31 -3.90 8.34
CA ALA A 44 3.18 -3.08 7.91
C ALA A 44 3.20 -1.68 8.55
N ARG A 45 3.53 -1.58 9.86
CA ARG A 45 3.68 -0.30 10.56
C ARG A 45 4.81 0.55 9.96
N HIS A 46 5.97 -0.04 9.69
CA HIS A 46 7.10 0.68 9.08
C HIS A 46 6.76 1.14 7.66
N LEU A 47 6.10 0.30 6.85
CA LEU A 47 5.64 0.66 5.52
C LEU A 47 4.64 1.80 5.55
N ASP A 48 3.67 1.79 6.47
CA ASP A 48 2.68 2.87 6.61
C ASP A 48 3.35 4.22 6.95
N LEU A 49 4.32 4.23 7.88
CA LEU A 49 5.08 5.43 8.22
C LEU A 49 5.90 5.94 7.02
N ALA A 50 6.59 5.06 6.31
CA ALA A 50 7.39 5.42 5.15
C ALA A 50 6.51 5.98 4.01
N ARG A 51 5.36 5.36 3.75
CA ARG A 51 4.37 5.83 2.77
C ARG A 51 3.85 7.21 3.09
N ARG A 52 3.44 7.45 4.34
CA ARG A 52 3.00 8.79 4.78
C ARG A 52 4.08 9.85 4.56
N ALA A 53 5.32 9.55 4.89
CA ALA A 53 6.44 10.47 4.68
C ALA A 53 6.70 10.72 3.19
N ALA A 54 6.72 9.69 2.34
CA ALA A 54 6.91 9.81 0.90
C ALA A 54 5.80 10.66 0.26
N PHE A 55 4.53 10.44 0.64
CA PHE A 55 3.41 11.20 0.08
C PHE A 55 3.39 12.65 0.57
N ALA A 56 3.69 12.89 1.85
CA ALA A 56 3.77 14.23 2.42
C ALA A 56 4.86 15.09 1.75
N ALA A 57 5.97 14.50 1.30
CA ALA A 57 7.01 15.19 0.54
C ALA A 57 6.49 15.79 -0.78
N HIS A 58 5.41 15.23 -1.33
CA HIS A 58 4.73 15.72 -2.53
C HIS A 58 3.42 16.46 -2.21
N GLY A 59 3.18 16.82 -0.95
CA GLY A 59 1.98 17.53 -0.50
C GLY A 59 0.70 16.69 -0.65
N LEU A 60 0.81 15.35 -0.48
CA LEU A 60 -0.31 14.43 -0.52
C LEU A 60 -0.52 13.76 0.85
N GLU A 61 -1.77 13.65 1.26
CA GLU A 61 -2.18 12.69 2.27
C GLU A 61 -2.30 11.28 1.65
N THR A 62 -2.21 10.23 2.45
CA THR A 62 -2.31 8.83 1.96
C THR A 62 -3.58 8.61 1.14
N TRP A 63 -4.74 9.08 1.60
CA TRP A 63 -6.00 8.92 0.87
C TRP A 63 -6.03 9.69 -0.47
N GLU A 64 -5.30 10.82 -0.60
CA GLU A 64 -5.17 11.57 -1.85
C GLU A 64 -4.38 10.75 -2.87
N PHE A 65 -3.25 10.19 -2.42
CA PHE A 65 -2.48 9.26 -3.25
C PHE A 65 -3.34 8.07 -3.71
N ASP A 66 -4.13 7.47 -2.82
CA ASP A 66 -4.99 6.31 -3.16
C ASP A 66 -5.97 6.64 -4.28
N VAL A 67 -6.67 7.78 -4.20
CA VAL A 67 -7.62 8.21 -5.22
C VAL A 67 -6.92 8.55 -6.54
N LEU A 68 -5.84 9.34 -6.50
CA LEU A 68 -5.08 9.73 -7.69
C LEU A 68 -4.45 8.51 -8.36
N SER A 69 -3.88 7.58 -7.60
CA SER A 69 -3.29 6.35 -8.12
C SER A 69 -4.33 5.40 -8.73
N ALA A 70 -5.56 5.35 -8.19
CA ALA A 70 -6.64 4.59 -8.80
C ALA A 70 -7.00 5.14 -10.19
N LEU A 71 -7.12 6.47 -10.32
CA LEU A 71 -7.32 7.13 -11.61
C LEU A 71 -6.15 6.87 -12.56
N ARG A 72 -4.93 6.99 -12.07
CA ARG A 72 -3.70 6.81 -12.86
C ARG A 72 -3.58 5.40 -13.42
N ARG A 73 -3.85 4.38 -12.60
CA ARG A 73 -3.83 2.95 -13.00
C ARG A 73 -4.91 2.58 -14.01
N LYS A 74 -6.00 3.36 -14.09
CA LYS A 74 -7.05 3.12 -15.09
C LYS A 74 -6.51 3.29 -16.53
N GLY A 75 -5.47 4.07 -16.72
CA GLY A 75 -4.96 4.44 -18.05
C GLY A 75 -5.80 5.56 -18.70
N PRO A 76 -5.34 6.08 -19.86
CA PRO A 76 -6.07 7.13 -20.55
C PRO A 76 -7.52 6.74 -20.84
N PRO A 77 -8.48 7.65 -20.67
CA PRO A 77 -8.36 9.06 -20.31
C PRO A 77 -8.26 9.35 -18.80
N TYR A 78 -7.88 8.39 -17.96
CA TYR A 78 -7.68 8.51 -16.49
C TYR A 78 -8.96 8.92 -15.75
N GLN A 79 -10.07 8.29 -16.12
CA GLN A 79 -11.40 8.60 -15.62
C GLN A 79 -12.02 7.41 -14.88
N LEU A 80 -12.67 7.69 -13.77
CA LEU A 80 -13.49 6.74 -13.02
C LEU A 80 -14.74 7.42 -12.49
N THR A 81 -15.82 6.66 -12.33
CA THR A 81 -16.98 7.11 -11.58
C THR A 81 -16.68 7.12 -10.07
N PRO A 82 -17.36 7.93 -9.25
CA PRO A 82 -17.22 7.87 -7.80
C PRO A 82 -17.46 6.47 -7.22
N GLY A 83 -18.41 5.71 -7.79
CA GLY A 83 -18.67 4.32 -7.41
C GLY A 83 -17.48 3.38 -7.70
N ALA A 84 -16.78 3.58 -8.82
CA ALA A 84 -15.57 2.82 -9.13
C ALA A 84 -14.40 3.20 -8.18
N LEU A 85 -14.29 4.49 -7.84
CA LEU A 85 -13.29 4.95 -6.85
C LEU A 85 -13.54 4.37 -5.47
N LEU A 86 -14.80 4.26 -5.04
CA LEU A 86 -15.16 3.61 -3.77
C LEU A 86 -14.63 2.17 -3.71
N ARG A 87 -14.90 1.39 -4.75
CA ARG A 87 -14.41 0.01 -4.82
C ARG A 87 -12.88 -0.08 -4.85
N ALA A 88 -12.24 0.87 -5.51
CA ALA A 88 -10.77 0.89 -5.63
C ALA A 88 -10.04 1.33 -4.35
N THR A 89 -10.71 2.06 -3.45
CA THR A 89 -10.10 2.66 -2.25
C THR A 89 -10.71 2.18 -0.92
N LEU A 90 -11.71 1.27 -0.99
CA LEU A 90 -12.34 0.64 0.18
C LEU A 90 -12.90 1.63 1.22
N VAL A 91 -13.52 2.73 0.76
CA VAL A 91 -14.10 3.76 1.64
C VAL A 91 -15.61 3.93 1.43
N THR A 92 -16.29 4.67 2.32
CA THR A 92 -17.74 4.93 2.21
C THR A 92 -18.06 6.03 1.18
N SER A 93 -19.31 6.04 0.67
CA SER A 93 -19.74 6.99 -0.37
C SER A 93 -19.65 8.46 0.06
N GLY A 94 -20.09 8.80 1.27
CA GLY A 94 -20.00 10.18 1.78
C GLY A 94 -18.55 10.67 1.90
N THR A 95 -17.65 9.80 2.32
CA THR A 95 -16.22 10.08 2.37
C THR A 95 -15.64 10.33 0.97
N MET A 96 -16.04 9.54 -0.04
CA MET A 96 -15.54 9.70 -1.42
C MET A 96 -15.95 11.04 -2.02
N THR A 97 -17.20 11.47 -1.85
CA THR A 97 -17.66 12.77 -2.37
C THR A 97 -16.79 13.91 -1.83
N ASN A 98 -16.58 13.95 -0.51
CA ASN A 98 -15.74 14.97 0.12
C ASN A 98 -14.28 14.90 -0.39
N ARG A 99 -13.72 13.71 -0.53
CA ARG A 99 -12.36 13.49 -1.07
C ARG A 99 -12.21 14.03 -2.49
N VAL A 100 -13.17 13.72 -3.36
CA VAL A 100 -13.17 14.22 -4.76
C VAL A 100 -13.30 15.75 -4.79
N ASP A 101 -14.15 16.33 -3.94
CA ASP A 101 -14.31 17.78 -3.88
C ASP A 101 -13.02 18.49 -3.40
N ARG A 102 -12.34 17.93 -2.40
CA ARG A 102 -11.03 18.44 -1.94
C ARG A 102 -9.96 18.36 -3.04
N LEU A 103 -9.88 17.22 -3.75
CA LEU A 103 -8.92 17.03 -4.86
C LEU A 103 -9.24 17.95 -6.05
N ALA A 104 -10.52 18.22 -6.31
CA ALA A 104 -10.93 19.15 -7.35
C ALA A 104 -10.58 20.60 -6.97
N ALA A 105 -10.81 21.00 -5.72
CA ALA A 105 -10.40 22.31 -5.19
C ALA A 105 -8.88 22.50 -5.25
N ALA A 106 -8.09 21.42 -5.06
CA ALA A 106 -6.64 21.42 -5.23
C ALA A 106 -6.18 21.37 -6.69
N GLY A 107 -7.10 21.27 -7.66
CA GLY A 107 -6.78 21.20 -9.10
C GLY A 107 -6.16 19.88 -9.54
N LEU A 108 -6.21 18.82 -8.73
CA LEU A 108 -5.60 17.52 -9.02
C LEU A 108 -6.52 16.58 -9.80
N VAL A 109 -7.83 16.79 -9.68
CA VAL A 109 -8.85 16.13 -10.49
C VAL A 109 -9.87 17.15 -10.99
N ARG A 110 -10.68 16.77 -11.97
CA ARG A 110 -11.87 17.53 -12.41
C ARG A 110 -13.08 16.60 -12.41
N ARG A 111 -14.26 17.20 -12.23
CA ARG A 111 -15.54 16.49 -12.33
C ARG A 111 -16.23 16.89 -13.64
N GLU A 112 -16.69 15.91 -14.36
CA GLU A 112 -17.35 16.11 -15.65
C GLU A 112 -18.66 15.30 -15.67
N PRO A 113 -19.72 15.77 -16.36
CA PRO A 113 -20.89 14.94 -16.62
C PRO A 113 -20.49 13.67 -17.37
N ASP A 114 -21.08 12.54 -17.02
CA ASP A 114 -20.89 11.31 -17.77
C ASP A 114 -21.70 11.39 -19.09
N PRO A 115 -21.07 11.30 -20.27
CA PRO A 115 -21.79 11.36 -21.54
C PRO A 115 -22.71 10.16 -21.77
N GLN A 116 -22.51 9.07 -21.04
CA GLN A 116 -23.32 7.85 -21.16
C GLN A 116 -24.44 7.76 -20.11
N ASP A 117 -24.35 8.55 -19.02
CA ASP A 117 -25.37 8.62 -17.96
C ASP A 117 -25.62 10.07 -17.58
N ARG A 118 -26.83 10.59 -17.94
CA ARG A 118 -27.22 11.99 -17.63
C ARG A 118 -27.16 12.36 -16.14
N ARG A 119 -27.18 11.39 -15.24
CA ARG A 119 -27.06 11.59 -13.78
C ARG A 119 -25.67 11.24 -13.27
N GLY A 120 -24.83 10.69 -14.14
CA GLY A 120 -23.49 10.25 -13.83
C GLY A 120 -22.49 11.39 -13.77
N VAL A 121 -21.45 11.19 -12.98
CA VAL A 121 -20.28 12.07 -12.89
C VAL A 121 -19.03 11.23 -13.12
N LEU A 122 -18.14 11.73 -13.94
CA LEU A 122 -16.80 11.21 -14.11
C LEU A 122 -15.81 12.08 -13.33
N VAL A 123 -14.88 11.43 -12.68
CA VAL A 123 -13.71 12.07 -12.02
C VAL A 123 -12.50 11.80 -12.91
N THR A 124 -11.88 12.86 -13.40
CA THR A 124 -10.75 12.80 -14.33
C THR A 124 -9.49 13.34 -13.66
N LEU A 125 -8.40 12.62 -13.77
CA LEU A 125 -7.09 13.07 -13.30
C LEU A 125 -6.61 14.23 -14.19
N THR A 126 -6.16 15.33 -13.59
CA THR A 126 -5.55 16.43 -14.33
C THR A 126 -4.06 16.17 -14.61
N PRO A 127 -3.43 16.90 -15.56
CA PRO A 127 -1.98 16.82 -15.74
C PRO A 127 -1.19 17.13 -14.46
N ALA A 128 -1.67 18.08 -13.63
CA ALA A 128 -1.06 18.38 -12.33
C ALA A 128 -1.20 17.23 -11.34
N GLY A 129 -2.38 16.59 -11.29
CA GLY A 129 -2.62 15.40 -10.47
C GLY A 129 -1.75 14.22 -10.93
N GLN A 130 -1.64 14.02 -12.25
CA GLN A 130 -0.78 12.98 -12.81
C GLN A 130 0.69 13.19 -12.43
N ALA A 131 1.23 14.37 -12.65
CA ALA A 131 2.61 14.67 -12.31
C ALA A 131 2.89 14.45 -10.81
N ARG A 132 1.95 14.83 -9.94
CA ARG A 132 2.09 14.71 -8.49
C ARG A 132 2.06 13.25 -8.02
N VAL A 133 1.11 12.44 -8.51
CA VAL A 133 1.02 11.03 -8.14
C VAL A 133 2.18 10.21 -8.70
N ASP A 134 2.65 10.52 -9.92
CA ASP A 134 3.78 9.84 -10.54
C ASP A 134 5.07 10.11 -9.73
N ALA A 135 5.33 11.36 -9.32
CA ALA A 135 6.47 11.70 -8.48
C ALA A 135 6.41 11.02 -7.09
N ALA A 136 5.24 10.99 -6.46
CA ALA A 136 5.04 10.32 -5.18
C ALA A 136 5.22 8.80 -5.30
N LEU A 137 4.79 8.20 -6.40
CA LEU A 137 5.00 6.77 -6.67
C LEU A 137 6.48 6.44 -6.88
N ASP A 138 7.21 7.28 -7.62
CA ASP A 138 8.65 7.10 -7.86
C ASP A 138 9.43 7.03 -6.54
N ASP A 139 9.13 7.94 -5.61
CA ASP A 139 9.80 7.96 -4.30
C ASP A 139 9.37 6.80 -3.40
N LEU A 140 8.09 6.42 -3.43
CA LEU A 140 7.60 5.23 -2.75
C LEU A 140 8.33 3.98 -3.22
N VAL A 141 8.43 3.76 -4.55
CA VAL A 141 9.07 2.57 -5.11
C VAL A 141 10.56 2.51 -4.74
N LYS A 142 11.27 3.64 -4.74
CA LYS A 142 12.67 3.70 -4.28
C LYS A 142 12.80 3.27 -2.83
N HIS A 143 11.92 3.76 -1.94
CA HIS A 143 11.91 3.37 -0.52
C HIS A 143 11.61 1.87 -0.34
N GLU A 144 10.60 1.35 -1.04
CA GLU A 144 10.24 -0.07 -0.95
C GLU A 144 11.33 -0.96 -1.53
N GLN A 145 12.02 -0.53 -2.59
CA GLN A 145 13.21 -1.24 -3.12
C GLN A 145 14.33 -1.31 -2.07
N ALA A 146 14.59 -0.22 -1.36
CA ALA A 146 15.63 -0.19 -0.33
C ALA A 146 15.36 -1.19 0.80
N LEU A 147 14.10 -1.38 1.20
CA LEU A 147 13.71 -2.38 2.19
C LEU A 147 13.94 -3.82 1.72
N LEU A 148 13.89 -4.05 0.42
CA LEU A 148 14.08 -5.37 -0.17
C LEU A 148 15.55 -5.67 -0.54
N ASN A 149 16.49 -4.75 -0.34
CA ASN A 149 17.89 -4.93 -0.77
C ASN A 149 18.60 -6.11 -0.08
N GLY A 150 18.15 -6.51 1.12
CA GLY A 150 18.66 -7.69 1.82
C GLY A 150 18.19 -9.05 1.26
N LEU A 151 17.24 -9.05 0.31
CA LEU A 151 16.68 -10.27 -0.26
C LEU A 151 17.17 -10.48 -1.69
N SER A 152 17.50 -11.73 -2.03
CA SER A 152 17.73 -12.14 -3.41
C SER A 152 16.44 -12.03 -4.24
N ALA A 153 16.55 -12.00 -5.57
CA ALA A 153 15.38 -12.01 -6.46
C ALA A 153 14.47 -13.24 -6.23
N ALA A 154 15.05 -14.39 -5.96
CA ALA A 154 14.32 -15.62 -5.66
C ALA A 154 13.57 -15.52 -4.32
N ASP A 155 14.21 -14.95 -3.28
CA ASP A 155 13.56 -14.77 -1.97
C ASP A 155 12.41 -13.77 -2.05
N ARG A 156 12.55 -12.69 -2.83
CA ARG A 156 11.46 -11.71 -3.08
C ARG A 156 10.26 -12.36 -3.74
N THR A 157 10.49 -13.23 -4.74
CA THR A 157 9.42 -13.98 -5.41
C THR A 157 8.74 -14.93 -4.43
N THR A 158 9.53 -15.70 -3.68
CA THR A 158 9.00 -16.64 -2.67
C THR A 158 8.17 -15.91 -1.61
N LEU A 159 8.67 -14.77 -1.09
CA LEU A 159 7.93 -13.97 -0.11
C LEU A 159 6.60 -13.46 -0.69
N ALA A 160 6.61 -12.95 -1.93
CA ALA A 160 5.39 -12.49 -2.59
C ALA A 160 4.36 -13.62 -2.75
N ASP A 161 4.80 -14.83 -3.11
CA ASP A 161 3.93 -16.01 -3.25
C ASP A 161 3.33 -16.44 -1.90
N LEU A 162 4.13 -16.48 -0.84
CA LEU A 162 3.67 -16.81 0.51
C LEU A 162 2.65 -15.78 1.02
N LEU A 163 2.91 -14.49 0.83
CA LEU A 163 1.96 -13.43 1.20
C LEU A 163 0.65 -13.54 0.40
N ARG A 164 0.69 -13.89 -0.88
CA ARG A 164 -0.50 -14.13 -1.70
C ARG A 164 -1.37 -15.26 -1.14
N VAL A 165 -0.74 -16.36 -0.70
CA VAL A 165 -1.47 -17.48 -0.07
C VAL A 165 -2.17 -17.02 1.22
N LEU A 166 -1.52 -16.17 2.04
CA LEU A 166 -2.11 -15.66 3.27
C LEU A 166 -3.26 -14.65 3.02
N LEU A 167 -3.17 -13.87 1.94
CA LEU A 167 -4.19 -12.85 1.62
C LEU A 167 -5.42 -13.45 0.92
N ALA A 168 -5.26 -14.51 0.13
CA ALA A 168 -6.34 -15.08 -0.68
C ALA A 168 -7.66 -15.34 0.08
N PRO A 169 -7.69 -15.90 1.31
CA PRO A 169 -8.93 -16.10 2.05
C PRO A 169 -9.52 -14.82 2.65
N LEU A 170 -8.78 -13.71 2.69
CA LEU A 170 -9.23 -12.43 3.24
C LEU A 170 -9.84 -11.52 2.17
N ASP A 171 -9.51 -11.76 0.90
CA ASP A 171 -9.97 -11.00 -0.28
C ASP A 171 -11.16 -11.69 -0.99
N ALA A 172 -11.67 -12.81 -0.45
CA ALA A 172 -12.75 -13.63 -1.01
C ALA A 172 -14.16 -13.10 -0.70
#